data_1da47dd191357a649e95ae574c218e8c
#
_entry.id   1da47dd191357a649e95ae574c218e8c
#
_cell.length_a   1.000
_cell.length_b   1.000
_cell.length_c   1.000
_cell.angle_alpha   90.00
_cell.angle_beta   90.00
_cell.angle_gamma   90.00
#
_symmetry.space_group_name_H-M   'P 1'
#
loop_
_entity.id
_entity.type
_entity.pdbx_description
1 polymer ?
#
loop_
_entity_poly.entity_id
_entity_poly.type
_entity_poly.pdbx_seq_one_letter_code
_entity_poly.pdbx_strand_id
1 'polypeptide(L)' 'MAKLDKLAKVNENISINRYDNGWMIEVGGRDKKEDWKNTKTMCNTEDELIAVIREWNTKDLDN' A
#
# COMPACT_ATOMS: atom_id res chain seq x y z
N MET A 1 -4.80 -12.09 -2.47
CA MET A 1 -3.95 -11.52 -3.55
C MET A 1 -3.15 -10.36 -2.99
N ALA A 2 -1.84 -10.36 -3.21
CA ALA A 2 -0.99 -9.30 -2.69
C ALA A 2 -1.13 -8.05 -3.55
N LYS A 3 -1.39 -6.91 -2.92
CA LYS A 3 -1.53 -5.62 -3.59
C LYS A 3 -0.24 -4.81 -3.58
N LEU A 4 0.69 -5.15 -2.69
CA LEU A 4 1.93 -4.42 -2.50
C LEU A 4 3.16 -5.26 -2.84
N ASP A 5 3.01 -6.30 -3.65
CA ASP A 5 4.12 -7.23 -3.93
C ASP A 5 5.25 -6.60 -4.76
N LYS A 6 5.02 -5.44 -5.36
CA LYS A 6 6.08 -4.69 -6.03
C LYS A 6 7.04 -4.02 -5.05
N LEU A 7 6.64 -3.90 -3.79
CA LEU A 7 7.42 -3.22 -2.78
C LEU A 7 8.12 -4.22 -1.89
N ALA A 8 9.45 -4.09 -1.74
CA ALA A 8 10.21 -4.86 -0.76
C ALA A 8 10.19 -4.17 0.59
N LYS A 9 10.21 -2.84 0.61
CA LYS A 9 10.14 -2.03 1.81
C LYS A 9 9.09 -0.96 1.61
N VAL A 10 8.44 -0.53 2.69
CA VAL A 10 7.37 0.47 2.64
C VAL A 10 7.71 1.66 3.51
N ASN A 11 7.18 2.82 3.15
CA ASN A 11 7.27 4.01 3.96
C ASN A 11 6.45 3.84 5.23
N GLU A 12 6.82 4.54 6.29
CA GLU A 12 6.08 4.53 7.56
C GLU A 12 4.73 5.23 7.46
N ASN A 13 4.53 6.03 6.44
CA ASN A 13 3.28 6.77 6.22
C ASN A 13 2.55 6.24 5.00
N ILE A 14 1.23 6.15 5.11
CA ILE A 14 0.37 5.81 3.98
C ILE A 14 -0.72 6.88 3.88
N SER A 15 -1.28 7.03 2.69
CA SER A 15 -2.37 7.97 2.46
C SER A 15 -3.62 7.21 2.05
N ILE A 16 -4.76 7.56 2.64
CA ILE A 16 -6.04 6.95 2.32
C ILE A 16 -7.00 8.06 1.96
N ASN A 17 -7.58 7.95 0.76
CA ASN A 17 -8.59 8.89 0.29
C ASN A 17 -9.91 8.19 0.11
N ARG A 18 -10.97 8.78 0.63
CA ARG A 18 -12.31 8.22 0.52
C ARG A 18 -13.01 8.81 -0.68
N TYR A 19 -13.65 7.93 -1.46
CA TYR A 19 -14.47 8.29 -2.61
C TYR A 19 -15.87 7.72 -2.43
N ASP A 20 -16.82 8.15 -3.26
CA ASP A 20 -18.20 7.69 -3.16
C ASP A 20 -18.34 6.18 -3.33
N ASN A 21 -17.46 5.58 -4.13
CA ASN A 21 -17.55 4.15 -4.46
C ASN A 21 -16.38 3.35 -3.89
N GLY A 22 -15.68 3.88 -2.90
CA GLY A 22 -14.60 3.15 -2.28
C GLY A 22 -13.49 4.03 -1.73
N TRP A 23 -12.32 3.45 -1.60
CA TRP A 23 -11.14 4.12 -1.05
C TRP A 23 -9.96 3.93 -1.97
N MET A 24 -9.08 4.92 -2.02
CA MET A 24 -7.77 4.76 -2.66
C MET A 24 -6.71 4.82 -1.57
N ILE A 25 -5.89 3.79 -1.48
CA ILE A 25 -4.76 3.76 -0.57
C ILE A 25 -3.48 3.90 -1.37
N GLU A 26 -2.65 4.84 -0.95
CA GLU A 26 -1.38 5.12 -1.60
C GLU A 26 -0.25 4.76 -0.66
N VAL A 27 0.63 3.87 -1.12
CA VAL A 27 1.76 3.38 -0.34
C VAL A 27 3.03 3.60 -1.13
N GLY A 28 3.97 4.33 -0.54
CA GLY A 28 5.29 4.52 -1.12
C GLY A 28 6.30 3.57 -0.50
N GLY A 29 7.36 3.27 -1.22
CA GLY A 29 8.39 2.39 -0.73
C GLY A 29 9.46 2.14 -1.76
N ARG A 30 10.26 1.10 -1.54
CA ARG A 30 11.31 0.70 -2.46
C ARG A 30 11.11 -0.73 -2.91
N ASP A 31 11.42 -0.98 -4.17
CA ASP A 31 11.36 -2.34 -4.73
C ASP A 31 12.66 -3.10 -4.38
N LYS A 32 12.80 -4.31 -4.93
CA LYS A 32 13.96 -5.14 -4.67
C LYS A 32 15.27 -4.55 -5.19
N LYS A 33 15.16 -3.62 -6.14
CA LYS A 33 16.33 -2.92 -6.71
C LYS A 33 16.63 -1.63 -5.96
N GLU A 34 15.89 -1.36 -4.90
CA GLU A 34 15.99 -0.16 -4.08
C GLU A 34 15.56 1.12 -4.82
N ASP A 35 14.79 0.95 -5.91
CA ASP A 35 14.17 2.09 -6.60
C ASP A 35 12.90 2.49 -5.88
N TRP A 36 12.68 3.79 -5.76
CA TRP A 36 11.46 4.32 -5.15
C TRP A 36 10.27 4.02 -6.04
N LYS A 37 9.21 3.49 -5.43
CA LYS A 37 7.95 3.22 -6.11
C LYS A 37 6.82 3.76 -5.27
N ASN A 38 5.78 4.25 -5.94
CA ASN A 38 4.58 4.71 -5.28
C ASN A 38 3.40 3.92 -5.87
N THR A 39 2.67 3.23 -5.02
CA THR A 39 1.55 2.40 -5.48
C THR A 39 0.23 3.01 -5.05
N LYS A 40 -0.74 3.01 -5.95
CA LYS A 40 -2.10 3.45 -5.66
C LYS A 40 -3.03 2.27 -5.91
N THR A 41 -3.82 1.94 -4.91
CA THR A 41 -4.73 0.80 -4.98
C THR A 41 -6.14 1.27 -4.67
N MET A 42 -7.07 0.98 -5.56
CA MET A 42 -8.49 1.23 -5.34
C MET A 42 -9.09 0.05 -4.60
N CYS A 43 -9.82 0.36 -3.54
CA CYS A 43 -10.52 -0.64 -2.73
C CYS A 43 -12.00 -0.32 -2.75
N ASN A 44 -12.82 -1.28 -3.16
CA ASN A 44 -14.27 -1.09 -3.26
C ASN A 44 -14.97 -1.38 -1.94
N THR A 45 -14.32 -2.11 -1.04
CA THR A 45 -14.87 -2.48 0.25
C THR A 45 -13.86 -2.22 1.35
N GLU A 46 -14.36 -2.11 2.59
CA GLU A 46 -13.49 -1.96 3.74
C GLU A 46 -12.59 -3.18 3.91
N ASP A 47 -13.10 -4.38 3.60
CA ASP A 47 -12.31 -5.60 3.70
C ASP A 47 -11.08 -5.56 2.80
N GLU A 48 -11.24 -5.03 1.58
CA GLU A 48 -10.11 -4.86 0.67
C GLU A 48 -9.10 -3.85 1.22
N LEU A 49 -9.60 -2.75 1.78
CA LEU A 49 -8.75 -1.73 2.38
C LEU A 49 -7.96 -2.30 3.56
N ILE A 50 -8.63 -3.04 4.43
CA ILE A 50 -7.98 -3.67 5.58
C ILE A 50 -6.92 -4.67 5.11
N ALA A 51 -7.20 -5.41 4.05
CA ALA A 51 -6.23 -6.37 3.51
C ALA A 51 -4.95 -5.68 3.05
N VAL A 52 -5.06 -4.53 2.41
CA VAL A 52 -3.88 -3.76 1.99
C VAL A 52 -3.11 -3.25 3.21
N ILE A 53 -3.81 -2.76 4.22
CA ILE A 53 -3.17 -2.28 5.45
C ILE A 53 -2.43 -3.42 6.16
N ARG A 54 -3.02 -4.61 6.20
CA ARG A 54 -2.36 -5.77 6.80
C ARG A 54 -1.11 -6.17 6.02
N GLU A 55 -1.18 -6.11 4.72
CA GLU A 55 -0.02 -6.39 3.87
C GLU A 55 1.08 -5.38 4.13
N TRP A 56 0.73 -4.09 4.23
CA TRP A 56 1.68 -3.03 4.57
C TRP A 56 2.37 -3.31 5.91
N ASN A 57 1.64 -3.82 6.89
CA ASN A 57 2.19 -4.14 8.21
C ASN A 57 3.19 -5.29 8.18
N THR A 58 3.14 -6.14 7.17
CA THR A 58 4.05 -7.28 7.08
C THR A 58 5.37 -6.95 6.40
N LYS A 59 5.47 -5.79 5.78
CA LYS A 59 6.67 -5.40 5.05
C LYS A 59 7.62 -4.61 5.95
N ASP A 60 8.90 -4.66 5.61
CA ASP A 60 9.92 -3.91 6.33
C ASP A 60 9.77 -2.41 6.04
N LEU A 61 10.05 -1.60 7.03
CA LEU A 61 10.02 -0.15 6.88
C LEU A 61 11.28 0.34 6.16
N ASP A 62 11.08 1.30 5.27
CA ASP A 62 12.16 1.98 4.56
C ASP A 62 12.56 3.22 5.36
N ASN A 63 13.36 3.02 6.37
CA ASN A 63 13.86 4.11 7.24
C ASN A 63 15.35 4.30 7.11
#